data_8c7e467e6f13163aec859436fed2d2bd
#
_entry.id   8c7e467e6f13163aec859436fed2d2bd
#
_cell.length_a   1.000
_cell.length_b   1.000
_cell.length_c   1.000
_cell.angle_alpha   90.00
_cell.angle_beta   90.00
_cell.angle_gamma   90.00
#
_symmetry.space_group_name_H-M   'P 1'
#
loop_
_entity.id
_entity.type
_entity.pdbx_description
1 polymer ?
#
loop_
_entity_poly.entity_id
_entity_poly.type
_entity_poly.pdbx_seq_one_letter_code
_entity_poly.pdbx_strand_id
1 'polypeptide(L)'
;MKNRFYILTATALSLLCFSCTKTQVAHSENEKTITPPIMGWSSWNAFRVDISEDIIKHQADLMVEKGLKDAGYHYINVDDGFFGKRDDNGIMFTNEKRFPNGMKPVADHIHSLGMKAGIYTDAGNNTCGSIWDNDLAGVGAGIYGHEPQDAQLYFGDWGFDFIKIDYCGGDVLGLDEEERYTSIRNSIDKVNKNVSVNICRWAFPGTWAKDVATSWRISGDINAHWGSLKYVVRKNLYLSAYAGNGHYNDMDMMVIGFRDNSKVGGKGLTPTEEEAHFGLWC
;
A
#
# COMPACT_ATOMS: atom_id res chain seq x y z
N MET A 1 74.36 70.43 -29.47
CA MET A 1 73.94 69.11 -29.91
C MET A 1 73.32 68.49 -28.69
N LYS A 2 72.01 68.35 -28.69
CA LYS A 2 71.17 68.06 -27.47
C LYS A 2 70.82 66.60 -27.38
N ASN A 3 71.32 65.91 -26.34
CA ASN A 3 70.89 64.55 -25.99
C ASN A 3 69.56 64.62 -25.27
N ARG A 4 68.56 63.87 -25.77
CA ARG A 4 67.29 63.66 -25.09
C ARG A 4 67.30 62.25 -24.53
N PHE A 5 67.26 62.15 -23.21
CA PHE A 5 66.96 60.91 -22.47
C PHE A 5 65.48 60.67 -22.49
N TYR A 6 65.09 59.49 -22.92
CA TYR A 6 63.72 58.97 -22.73
C TYR A 6 63.73 58.11 -21.51
N ILE A 7 62.92 58.46 -20.53
CA ILE A 7 62.64 57.65 -19.36
C ILE A 7 61.44 56.76 -19.71
N LEU A 8 61.65 55.43 -19.75
CA LEU A 8 60.56 54.43 -19.84
C LEU A 8 60.03 54.23 -18.43
N THR A 9 58.79 54.62 -18.19
CA THR A 9 58.05 54.25 -17.01
C THR A 9 57.35 52.93 -17.28
N ALA A 10 57.84 51.88 -16.62
CA ALA A 10 57.16 50.58 -16.63
C ALA A 10 56.01 50.63 -15.64
N THR A 11 54.80 50.67 -16.16
CA THR A 11 53.55 50.46 -15.34
C THR A 11 53.32 48.94 -15.10
N ALA A 12 53.58 48.53 -13.87
CA ALA A 12 53.25 47.20 -13.42
C ALA A 12 51.75 47.07 -13.26
N LEU A 13 51.12 46.32 -14.14
CA LEU A 13 49.71 45.96 -14.07
C LEU A 13 49.56 44.72 -13.13
N SER A 14 49.16 44.95 -11.88
CA SER A 14 48.87 43.89 -10.91
C SER A 14 47.56 43.24 -11.25
N LEU A 15 47.60 42.01 -11.79
CA LEU A 15 46.43 41.13 -11.92
C LEU A 15 46.00 40.67 -10.53
N LEU A 16 44.91 41.23 -10.04
CA LEU A 16 44.16 40.68 -8.91
C LEU A 16 43.42 39.45 -9.38
N CYS A 17 43.98 38.25 -9.12
CA CYS A 17 43.27 37.01 -9.23
C CYS A 17 42.23 36.94 -8.11
N PHE A 18 40.94 37.18 -8.43
CA PHE A 18 39.84 36.83 -7.58
C PHE A 18 39.75 35.30 -7.55
N SER A 19 40.31 34.67 -6.52
CA SER A 19 40.01 33.26 -6.16
C SER A 19 38.56 33.19 -5.74
N CYS A 20 37.71 32.71 -6.64
CA CYS A 20 36.36 32.34 -6.33
C CYS A 20 36.43 31.04 -5.51
N THR A 21 36.54 31.14 -4.20
CA THR A 21 36.32 30.02 -3.29
C THR A 21 34.86 29.63 -3.41
N LYS A 22 34.60 28.52 -4.10
CA LYS A 22 33.31 27.84 -4.00
C LYS A 22 33.10 27.42 -2.54
N THR A 23 32.31 28.21 -1.82
CA THR A 23 31.76 27.78 -0.54
C THR A 23 30.88 26.59 -0.86
N GLN A 24 31.39 25.38 -0.65
CA GLN A 24 30.52 24.21 -0.56
C GLN A 24 29.64 24.44 0.65
N VAL A 25 28.39 24.85 0.40
CA VAL A 25 27.34 24.71 1.38
C VAL A 25 27.21 23.20 1.62
N ALA A 26 27.70 22.76 2.77
CA ALA A 26 27.42 21.43 3.24
C ALA A 26 25.89 21.37 3.42
N HIS A 27 25.18 20.79 2.41
CA HIS A 27 23.83 20.30 2.63
C HIS A 27 23.95 19.24 3.71
N SER A 28 23.45 19.55 4.90
CA SER A 28 23.22 18.52 5.91
C SER A 28 22.23 17.55 5.28
N GLU A 29 22.73 16.38 4.89
CA GLU A 29 21.90 15.24 4.48
C GLU A 29 21.12 14.73 5.70
N ASN A 30 20.08 15.46 6.06
CA ASN A 30 18.88 14.95 6.72
C ASN A 30 17.71 15.12 5.74
N GLU A 31 17.88 14.67 4.50
CA GLU A 31 16.74 14.33 3.67
C GLU A 31 16.06 13.14 4.38
N LYS A 32 14.99 13.46 5.14
CA LYS A 32 14.04 12.43 5.55
C LYS A 32 13.62 11.72 4.27
N THR A 33 14.09 10.49 4.10
CA THR A 33 13.65 9.64 3.00
C THR A 33 12.14 9.51 3.14
N ILE A 34 11.41 10.16 2.24
CA ILE A 34 9.96 10.06 2.20
C ILE A 34 9.65 8.64 1.71
N THR A 35 9.06 7.83 2.58
CA THR A 35 8.53 6.53 2.16
C THR A 35 7.33 6.78 1.25
N PRO A 36 7.35 6.36 -0.02
CA PRO A 36 6.23 6.58 -0.93
C PRO A 36 5.01 5.76 -0.51
N PRO A 37 3.81 6.11 -1.00
CA PRO A 37 2.64 5.26 -0.89
C PRO A 37 2.91 3.86 -1.43
N ILE A 38 2.18 2.87 -0.91
CA ILE A 38 2.27 1.50 -1.41
C ILE A 38 1.74 1.47 -2.84
N MET A 39 2.60 1.02 -3.77
CA MET A 39 2.26 0.79 -5.17
C MET A 39 2.33 -0.71 -5.45
N GLY A 40 1.28 -1.26 -6.03
CA GLY A 40 1.21 -2.70 -6.30
C GLY A 40 -0.10 -3.12 -6.94
N TRP A 41 -0.34 -4.42 -6.90
CA TRP A 41 -1.56 -5.05 -7.35
C TRP A 41 -2.27 -5.73 -6.19
N SER A 42 -3.60 -5.68 -6.18
CA SER A 42 -4.45 -6.39 -5.21
C SER A 42 -5.48 -7.23 -5.92
N SER A 43 -5.77 -8.41 -5.38
CA SER A 43 -6.61 -9.41 -6.03
C SER A 43 -8.10 -9.07 -6.06
N TRP A 44 -8.59 -8.21 -5.15
CA TRP A 44 -10.01 -8.04 -4.90
C TRP A 44 -10.84 -7.63 -6.12
N ASN A 45 -10.47 -6.52 -6.75
CA ASN A 45 -11.29 -5.96 -7.83
C ASN A 45 -11.38 -6.85 -9.06
N ALA A 46 -10.35 -7.67 -9.32
CA ALA A 46 -10.35 -8.57 -10.46
C ALA A 46 -11.00 -9.93 -10.16
N PHE A 47 -10.82 -10.44 -8.95
CA PHE A 47 -11.15 -11.84 -8.63
C PHE A 47 -12.11 -12.00 -7.47
N ARG A 48 -12.29 -11.00 -6.60
CA ARG A 48 -13.01 -11.12 -5.33
C ARG A 48 -12.45 -12.31 -4.53
N VAL A 49 -13.32 -13.19 -4.03
CA VAL A 49 -12.91 -14.40 -3.31
C VAL A 49 -12.45 -15.55 -4.22
N ASP A 50 -12.58 -15.41 -5.55
CA ASP A 50 -12.20 -16.44 -6.53
C ASP A 50 -10.70 -16.38 -6.86
N ILE A 51 -9.86 -16.49 -5.85
CA ILE A 51 -8.41 -16.49 -5.96
C ILE A 51 -7.80 -17.86 -5.72
N SER A 52 -6.58 -18.07 -6.21
CA SER A 52 -5.79 -19.27 -5.95
C SER A 52 -4.30 -18.95 -5.91
N GLU A 53 -3.52 -19.89 -5.38
CA GLU A 53 -2.06 -19.83 -5.37
C GLU A 53 -1.51 -19.52 -6.77
N ASP A 54 -2.02 -20.23 -7.80
CA ASP A 54 -1.58 -20.04 -9.19
C ASP A 54 -1.91 -18.66 -9.74
N ILE A 55 -3.11 -18.15 -9.46
CA ILE A 55 -3.52 -16.79 -9.87
C ILE A 55 -2.57 -15.76 -9.25
N ILE A 56 -2.32 -15.83 -7.95
CA ILE A 56 -1.47 -14.84 -7.27
C ILE A 56 -0.03 -14.89 -7.79
N LYS A 57 0.56 -16.08 -7.91
CA LYS A 57 1.91 -16.25 -8.45
C LYS A 57 2.03 -15.75 -9.89
N HIS A 58 1.05 -16.08 -10.74
CA HIS A 58 1.01 -15.61 -12.12
C HIS A 58 0.90 -14.07 -12.21
N GLN A 59 0.09 -13.43 -11.37
CA GLN A 59 0.04 -11.96 -11.35
C GLN A 59 1.37 -11.34 -10.90
N ALA A 60 2.06 -11.94 -9.95
CA ALA A 60 3.40 -11.51 -9.55
C ALA A 60 4.41 -11.60 -10.71
N ASP A 61 4.41 -12.71 -11.44
CA ASP A 61 5.24 -12.91 -12.62
C ASP A 61 4.94 -11.86 -13.72
N LEU A 62 3.65 -11.61 -13.99
CA LEU A 62 3.20 -10.58 -14.95
C LEU A 62 3.64 -9.17 -14.57
N MET A 63 3.64 -8.83 -13.27
CA MET A 63 4.12 -7.52 -12.81
C MET A 63 5.58 -7.28 -13.19
N VAL A 64 6.41 -8.32 -13.11
CA VAL A 64 7.81 -8.27 -13.53
C VAL A 64 7.90 -8.25 -15.06
N GLU A 65 7.25 -9.20 -15.75
CA GLU A 65 7.27 -9.33 -17.22
C GLU A 65 6.83 -8.05 -17.93
N LYS A 66 5.81 -7.37 -17.42
CA LYS A 66 5.28 -6.13 -18.00
C LYS A 66 6.02 -4.87 -17.56
N GLY A 67 7.09 -4.98 -16.77
CA GLY A 67 7.91 -3.86 -16.32
C GLY A 67 7.25 -2.99 -15.22
N LEU A 68 6.14 -3.45 -14.63
CA LEU A 68 5.47 -2.70 -13.57
C LEU A 68 6.33 -2.62 -12.31
N LYS A 69 7.07 -3.69 -11.98
CA LYS A 69 8.05 -3.66 -10.89
C LYS A 69 9.10 -2.56 -11.10
N ASP A 70 9.66 -2.45 -12.30
CA ASP A 70 10.68 -1.43 -12.62
C ASP A 70 10.09 0.00 -12.59
N ALA A 71 8.78 0.12 -12.82
CA ALA A 71 8.04 1.37 -12.65
C ALA A 71 7.68 1.71 -11.20
N GLY A 72 8.08 0.87 -10.21
CA GLY A 72 7.87 1.13 -8.79
C GLY A 72 6.71 0.37 -8.14
N TYR A 73 6.00 -0.48 -8.87
CA TYR A 73 4.92 -1.29 -8.30
C TYR A 73 5.51 -2.55 -7.66
N HIS A 74 5.78 -2.49 -6.35
CA HIS A 74 6.55 -3.51 -5.64
C HIS A 74 5.69 -4.45 -4.77
N TYR A 75 4.37 -4.25 -4.67
CA TYR A 75 3.52 -5.06 -3.81
C TYR A 75 2.58 -5.96 -4.60
N ILE A 76 2.43 -7.20 -4.13
CA ILE A 76 1.37 -8.13 -4.51
C ILE A 76 0.54 -8.41 -3.27
N ASN A 77 -0.71 -7.94 -3.27
CA ASN A 77 -1.60 -8.05 -2.12
C ASN A 77 -2.65 -9.13 -2.37
N VAL A 78 -2.58 -10.18 -1.56
CA VAL A 78 -3.62 -11.21 -1.51
C VAL A 78 -4.75 -10.68 -0.63
N ASP A 79 -5.88 -10.38 -1.24
CA ASP A 79 -7.09 -9.92 -0.56
C ASP A 79 -7.90 -11.11 0.00
N ASP A 80 -9.15 -10.92 0.41
CA ASP A 80 -10.02 -11.96 0.94
C ASP A 80 -10.17 -13.17 0.00
N GLY A 81 -10.41 -14.36 0.56
CA GLY A 81 -10.63 -15.59 -0.21
C GLY A 81 -9.58 -16.69 0.00
N PHE A 82 -8.52 -16.47 0.76
CA PHE A 82 -7.50 -17.50 1.04
C PHE A 82 -7.82 -18.35 2.28
N PHE A 83 -8.77 -17.95 3.07
CA PHE A 83 -9.10 -18.59 4.35
C PHE A 83 -9.63 -20.01 4.20
N GLY A 84 -9.22 -20.88 5.14
CA GLY A 84 -9.82 -22.16 5.41
C GLY A 84 -10.66 -22.10 6.68
N LYS A 85 -10.37 -22.99 7.61
CA LYS A 85 -11.00 -23.02 8.93
C LYS A 85 -9.96 -22.79 10.02
N ARG A 86 -10.41 -22.47 11.22
CA ARG A 86 -9.57 -22.55 12.42
C ARG A 86 -9.70 -23.96 13.03
N ASP A 87 -8.62 -24.44 13.63
CA ASP A 87 -8.65 -25.64 14.46
C ASP A 87 -9.25 -25.35 15.86
N ASP A 88 -9.30 -26.38 16.70
CA ASP A 88 -9.80 -26.27 18.07
C ASP A 88 -8.95 -25.33 18.97
N ASN A 89 -7.72 -25.02 18.57
CA ASN A 89 -6.84 -24.06 19.22
C ASN A 89 -6.96 -22.65 18.61
N GLY A 90 -7.80 -22.48 17.61
CA GLY A 90 -8.01 -21.23 16.89
C GLY A 90 -6.96 -20.92 15.81
N ILE A 91 -6.06 -21.85 15.48
CA ILE A 91 -5.05 -21.66 14.43
C ILE A 91 -5.74 -21.66 13.06
N MET A 92 -5.46 -20.62 12.26
CA MET A 92 -6.01 -20.49 10.92
C MET A 92 -5.31 -21.41 9.93
N PHE A 93 -6.10 -22.15 9.15
CA PHE A 93 -5.64 -22.87 7.96
C PHE A 93 -6.04 -22.13 6.69
N THR A 94 -5.26 -22.33 5.65
CA THR A 94 -5.61 -21.85 4.30
C THR A 94 -6.67 -22.74 3.65
N ASN A 95 -7.37 -22.21 2.67
CA ASN A 95 -8.28 -22.96 1.83
C ASN A 95 -7.49 -23.94 0.96
N GLU A 96 -7.55 -25.24 1.27
CA GLU A 96 -6.74 -26.28 0.61
C GLU A 96 -7.00 -26.40 -0.91
N LYS A 97 -8.20 -26.00 -1.39
CA LYS A 97 -8.49 -26.02 -2.83
C LYS A 97 -7.86 -24.84 -3.55
N ARG A 98 -7.83 -23.68 -2.90
CA ARG A 98 -7.30 -22.44 -3.47
C ARG A 98 -5.79 -22.32 -3.26
N PHE A 99 -5.30 -22.75 -2.11
CA PHE A 99 -3.90 -22.65 -1.67
C PHE A 99 -3.41 -23.98 -1.08
N PRO A 100 -3.24 -25.01 -1.93
CA PRO A 100 -2.91 -26.38 -1.47
C PRO A 100 -1.57 -26.47 -0.76
N ASN A 101 -0.65 -25.55 -1.05
CA ASN A 101 0.67 -25.50 -0.42
C ASN A 101 0.76 -24.45 0.71
N GLY A 102 -0.36 -23.81 1.08
CA GLY A 102 -0.42 -22.75 2.08
C GLY A 102 0.07 -21.38 1.57
N MET A 103 0.14 -20.40 2.46
CA MET A 103 0.47 -19.02 2.08
C MET A 103 1.97 -18.72 2.07
N LYS A 104 2.77 -19.46 2.82
CA LYS A 104 4.23 -19.25 2.82
C LYS A 104 4.87 -19.38 1.43
N PRO A 105 4.59 -20.44 0.62
CA PRO A 105 5.13 -20.54 -0.74
C PRO A 105 4.65 -19.43 -1.69
N VAL A 106 3.52 -18.78 -1.40
CA VAL A 106 3.05 -17.59 -2.15
C VAL A 106 3.92 -16.39 -1.81
N ALA A 107 4.14 -16.12 -0.52
CA ALA A 107 5.01 -15.04 -0.07
C ALA A 107 6.46 -15.24 -0.55
N ASP A 108 7.00 -16.47 -0.43
CA ASP A 108 8.36 -16.82 -0.89
C ASP A 108 8.51 -16.59 -2.41
N HIS A 109 7.51 -16.94 -3.22
CA HIS A 109 7.51 -16.67 -4.66
C HIS A 109 7.57 -15.16 -4.96
N ILE A 110 6.70 -14.38 -4.31
CA ILE A 110 6.69 -12.92 -4.46
C ILE A 110 8.04 -12.31 -4.07
N HIS A 111 8.61 -12.75 -2.96
CA HIS A 111 9.93 -12.31 -2.50
C HIS A 111 11.05 -12.71 -3.46
N SER A 112 10.98 -13.90 -4.06
CA SER A 112 11.97 -14.36 -5.06
C SER A 112 12.05 -13.45 -6.28
N LEU A 113 10.97 -12.76 -6.60
CA LEU A 113 10.90 -11.75 -7.67
C LEU A 113 11.38 -10.35 -7.19
N GLY A 114 11.81 -10.21 -5.93
CA GLY A 114 12.24 -8.94 -5.34
C GLY A 114 11.08 -7.97 -5.09
N MET A 115 9.88 -8.50 -4.88
CA MET A 115 8.68 -7.74 -4.51
C MET A 115 8.29 -8.04 -3.06
N LYS A 116 7.29 -7.33 -2.55
CA LYS A 116 6.73 -7.47 -1.21
C LYS A 116 5.35 -8.11 -1.24
N ALA A 117 5.09 -8.99 -0.27
CA ALA A 117 3.85 -9.72 -0.15
C ALA A 117 2.89 -9.05 0.83
N GLY A 118 1.65 -8.80 0.41
CA GLY A 118 0.58 -8.30 1.25
C GLY A 118 -0.50 -9.36 1.48
N ILE A 119 -1.15 -9.27 2.64
CA ILE A 119 -2.22 -10.17 3.08
C ILE A 119 -3.43 -9.37 3.56
N TYR A 120 -4.52 -10.04 3.83
CA TYR A 120 -5.80 -9.48 4.26
C TYR A 120 -6.28 -10.09 5.58
N THR A 121 -7.03 -9.31 6.35
CA THR A 121 -7.90 -9.80 7.43
C THR A 121 -9.07 -8.86 7.66
N ASP A 122 -10.03 -9.28 8.49
CA ASP A 122 -11.08 -8.41 9.03
C ASP A 122 -10.86 -8.22 10.55
N ALA A 123 -11.12 -7.02 11.04
CA ALA A 123 -10.97 -6.67 12.45
C ALA A 123 -11.97 -7.38 13.38
N GLY A 124 -13.07 -7.92 12.81
CA GLY A 124 -14.06 -8.72 13.53
C GLY A 124 -13.80 -10.21 13.44
N ASN A 125 -14.88 -10.99 13.53
CA ASN A 125 -14.82 -12.46 13.49
C ASN A 125 -15.12 -13.06 12.11
N ASN A 126 -15.73 -12.30 11.19
CA ASN A 126 -16.10 -12.72 9.84
C ASN A 126 -15.50 -11.79 8.81
N THR A 127 -15.11 -12.29 7.65
CA THR A 127 -14.56 -11.47 6.57
C THR A 127 -15.64 -10.81 5.72
N CYS A 128 -15.29 -9.76 4.97
CA CYS A 128 -16.22 -9.13 4.03
C CYS A 128 -16.71 -10.11 2.96
N GLY A 129 -15.85 -10.99 2.45
CA GLY A 129 -16.21 -12.03 1.50
C GLY A 129 -17.24 -13.00 2.04
N SER A 130 -17.19 -13.33 3.34
CA SER A 130 -18.20 -14.18 3.97
C SER A 130 -19.57 -13.49 4.11
N ILE A 131 -19.57 -12.18 4.31
CA ILE A 131 -20.77 -11.37 4.53
C ILE A 131 -21.43 -10.99 3.18
N TRP A 132 -20.62 -10.59 2.19
CA TRP A 132 -21.12 -10.01 0.94
C TRP A 132 -21.01 -10.90 -0.29
N ASP A 133 -20.09 -11.89 -0.30
CA ASP A 133 -19.83 -12.79 -1.43
C ASP A 133 -20.19 -14.26 -1.14
N ASN A 134 -20.83 -14.53 -0.01
CA ASN A 134 -21.20 -15.89 0.42
C ASN A 134 -20.00 -16.86 0.52
N ASP A 135 -18.78 -16.37 0.77
CA ASP A 135 -17.63 -17.24 0.98
C ASP A 135 -17.67 -17.84 2.40
N LEU A 136 -18.23 -19.03 2.50
CA LEU A 136 -18.36 -19.74 3.78
C LEU A 136 -17.01 -20.01 4.46
N ALA A 137 -15.90 -19.95 3.73
CA ALA A 137 -14.57 -20.12 4.28
C ALA A 137 -14.11 -18.91 5.12
N GLY A 138 -14.67 -17.73 4.86
CA GLY A 138 -14.41 -16.51 5.63
C GLY A 138 -15.20 -16.39 6.95
N VAL A 139 -16.13 -17.31 7.21
CA VAL A 139 -16.89 -17.33 8.47
C VAL A 139 -15.97 -17.79 9.61
N GLY A 140 -15.83 -16.95 10.65
CA GLY A 140 -14.92 -17.19 11.76
C GLY A 140 -13.44 -16.99 11.42
N ALA A 141 -13.13 -16.45 10.24
CA ALA A 141 -11.77 -16.26 9.78
C ALA A 141 -11.15 -14.90 10.17
N GLY A 142 -11.95 -13.94 10.62
CA GLY A 142 -11.46 -12.66 11.09
C GLY A 142 -10.54 -12.77 12.31
N ILE A 143 -9.75 -11.72 12.56
CA ILE A 143 -8.67 -11.74 13.55
C ILE A 143 -9.13 -11.55 15.00
N TYR A 144 -10.43 -11.19 15.23
CA TYR A 144 -10.93 -10.88 16.56
C TYR A 144 -10.81 -12.05 17.53
N GLY A 145 -10.07 -11.82 18.63
CA GLY A 145 -9.76 -12.85 19.63
C GLY A 145 -8.58 -13.76 19.26
N HIS A 146 -7.94 -13.54 18.11
CA HIS A 146 -6.82 -14.33 17.61
C HIS A 146 -5.59 -13.47 17.23
N GLU A 147 -5.57 -12.19 17.61
CA GLU A 147 -4.59 -11.21 17.14
C GLU A 147 -3.12 -11.65 17.32
N PRO A 148 -2.70 -12.17 18.49
CA PRO A 148 -1.30 -12.56 18.66
C PRO A 148 -0.89 -13.76 17.79
N GLN A 149 -1.78 -14.76 17.67
CA GLN A 149 -1.45 -15.98 16.91
C GLN A 149 -1.53 -15.76 15.41
N ASP A 150 -2.49 -14.95 14.94
CA ASP A 150 -2.59 -14.61 13.51
C ASP A 150 -1.46 -13.68 13.09
N ALA A 151 -1.06 -12.73 13.94
CA ALA A 151 0.13 -11.90 13.69
C ALA A 151 1.40 -12.76 13.57
N GLN A 152 1.60 -13.73 14.45
CA GLN A 152 2.72 -14.67 14.35
C GLN A 152 2.66 -15.48 13.06
N LEU A 153 1.47 -16.01 12.71
CA LEU A 153 1.27 -16.80 11.50
C LEU A 153 1.57 -15.98 10.22
N TYR A 154 0.99 -14.77 10.11
CA TYR A 154 1.10 -13.96 8.88
C TYR A 154 2.48 -13.36 8.70
N PHE A 155 3.07 -12.82 9.77
CA PHE A 155 4.31 -12.02 9.68
C PHE A 155 5.56 -12.74 10.17
N GLY A 156 5.41 -13.72 11.06
CA GLY A 156 6.49 -14.59 11.51
C GLY A 156 6.68 -15.81 10.61
N ASP A 157 5.62 -16.59 10.46
CA ASP A 157 5.71 -17.91 9.83
C ASP A 157 5.59 -17.84 8.32
N TRP A 158 4.66 -17.02 7.78
CA TRP A 158 4.46 -16.84 6.34
C TRP A 158 5.31 -15.71 5.74
N GLY A 159 5.68 -14.71 6.56
CA GLY A 159 6.62 -13.66 6.18
C GLY A 159 6.03 -12.53 5.32
N PHE A 160 4.75 -12.21 5.46
CA PHE A 160 4.13 -11.09 4.76
C PHE A 160 4.64 -9.73 5.26
N ASP A 161 4.64 -8.71 4.37
CA ASP A 161 5.18 -7.37 4.62
C ASP A 161 4.10 -6.30 4.83
N PHE A 162 2.88 -6.59 4.44
CA PHE A 162 1.75 -5.66 4.44
C PHE A 162 0.47 -6.37 4.81
N ILE A 163 -0.46 -5.65 5.45
CA ILE A 163 -1.81 -6.15 5.71
C ILE A 163 -2.87 -5.07 5.45
N LYS A 164 -3.92 -5.46 4.71
CA LYS A 164 -5.20 -4.74 4.66
C LYS A 164 -6.10 -5.31 5.75
N ILE A 165 -6.63 -4.45 6.60
CA ILE A 165 -7.55 -4.84 7.68
C ILE A 165 -8.90 -4.22 7.41
N ASP A 166 -9.86 -5.05 7.04
CA ASP A 166 -11.25 -4.67 6.82
C ASP A 166 -12.04 -4.60 8.14
N TYR A 167 -13.31 -4.19 8.07
CA TYR A 167 -14.13 -3.97 9.26
C TYR A 167 -15.56 -4.53 9.16
N CYS A 168 -15.85 -5.40 8.19
CA CYS A 168 -17.19 -5.95 8.00
C CYS A 168 -17.67 -6.72 9.23
N GLY A 169 -16.85 -7.62 9.75
CA GLY A 169 -17.14 -8.36 10.97
C GLY A 169 -17.06 -7.49 12.22
N GLY A 170 -16.18 -6.47 12.24
CA GLY A 170 -16.09 -5.49 13.32
C GLY A 170 -17.37 -4.66 13.46
N ASP A 171 -17.92 -4.21 12.33
CA ASP A 171 -19.18 -3.46 12.27
C ASP A 171 -20.38 -4.31 12.75
N VAL A 172 -20.48 -5.57 12.30
CA VAL A 172 -21.50 -6.50 12.75
C VAL A 172 -21.47 -6.73 14.26
N LEU A 173 -20.29 -6.76 14.86
CA LEU A 173 -20.11 -6.93 16.30
C LEU A 173 -20.23 -5.61 17.10
N GLY A 174 -20.30 -4.45 16.42
CA GLY A 174 -20.38 -3.15 17.07
C GLY A 174 -19.12 -2.80 17.88
N LEU A 175 -17.94 -3.21 17.40
CA LEU A 175 -16.67 -2.99 18.08
C LEU A 175 -16.23 -1.52 17.95
N ASP A 176 -15.39 -1.05 18.88
CA ASP A 176 -14.74 0.25 18.75
C ASP A 176 -13.57 0.18 17.75
N GLU A 177 -13.57 1.07 16.77
CA GLU A 177 -12.60 1.05 15.67
C GLU A 177 -11.17 1.31 16.16
N GLU A 178 -10.95 2.37 16.94
CA GLU A 178 -9.63 2.77 17.41
C GLU A 178 -9.02 1.68 18.30
N GLU A 179 -9.82 1.13 19.24
CA GLU A 179 -9.39 0.04 20.10
C GLU A 179 -9.00 -1.20 19.28
N ARG A 180 -9.82 -1.56 18.29
CA ARG A 180 -9.58 -2.75 17.45
C ARG A 180 -8.31 -2.64 16.63
N TYR A 181 -8.17 -1.58 15.85
CA TYR A 181 -6.97 -1.40 15.02
C TYR A 181 -5.71 -1.25 15.87
N THR A 182 -5.80 -0.58 17.03
CA THR A 182 -4.70 -0.46 17.99
C THR A 182 -4.29 -1.84 18.55
N SER A 183 -5.24 -2.68 18.93
CA SER A 183 -4.98 -4.04 19.43
C SER A 183 -4.29 -4.91 18.40
N ILE A 184 -4.76 -4.86 17.14
CA ILE A 184 -4.16 -5.60 16.02
C ILE A 184 -2.73 -5.09 15.76
N ARG A 185 -2.52 -3.75 15.67
CA ARG A 185 -1.20 -3.15 15.48
C ARG A 185 -0.22 -3.57 16.58
N ASN A 186 -0.65 -3.54 17.83
CA ASN A 186 0.17 -3.95 18.97
C ASN A 186 0.58 -5.44 18.89
N SER A 187 -0.26 -6.29 18.33
CA SER A 187 0.05 -7.71 18.12
C SER A 187 1.04 -7.91 16.96
N ILE A 188 0.87 -7.18 15.87
CA ILE A 188 1.81 -7.16 14.75
C ILE A 188 3.20 -6.69 15.19
N ASP A 189 3.28 -5.61 15.98
CA ASP A 189 4.54 -5.03 16.44
C ASP A 189 5.39 -5.95 17.32
N LYS A 190 4.76 -6.89 17.99
CA LYS A 190 5.47 -7.91 18.77
C LYS A 190 6.19 -8.92 17.89
N VAL A 191 5.74 -9.10 16.66
CA VAL A 191 6.32 -10.03 15.69
C VAL A 191 7.24 -9.28 14.71
N ASN A 192 6.72 -8.26 14.02
CA ASN A 192 7.48 -7.50 13.03
C ASN A 192 6.96 -6.06 12.92
N LYS A 193 7.73 -5.11 13.43
CA LYS A 193 7.40 -3.67 13.40
C LYS A 193 7.45 -3.03 12.01
N ASN A 194 8.06 -3.71 11.03
CA ASN A 194 8.20 -3.19 9.67
C ASN A 194 7.00 -3.50 8.78
N VAL A 195 6.00 -4.19 9.30
CA VAL A 195 4.77 -4.48 8.55
C VAL A 195 3.99 -3.18 8.32
N SER A 196 3.68 -2.93 7.07
CA SER A 196 2.78 -1.84 6.67
C SER A 196 1.32 -2.24 6.92
N VAL A 197 0.54 -1.36 7.53
CA VAL A 197 -0.87 -1.60 7.85
C VAL A 197 -1.75 -0.64 7.08
N ASN A 198 -2.81 -1.15 6.45
CA ASN A 198 -3.88 -0.38 5.83
C ASN A 198 -5.19 -0.58 6.61
N ILE A 199 -5.79 0.53 7.04
CA ILE A 199 -7.13 0.54 7.62
C ILE A 199 -8.16 0.62 6.50
N CYS A 200 -9.02 -0.37 6.38
CA CYS A 200 -10.09 -0.40 5.38
C CYS A 200 -11.47 -0.29 6.05
N ARG A 201 -11.89 0.95 6.36
CA ARG A 201 -13.14 1.27 7.07
C ARG A 201 -14.12 2.10 6.25
N TRP A 202 -13.92 2.26 4.95
CA TRP A 202 -14.79 2.95 3.98
C TRP A 202 -15.10 4.42 4.31
N ALA A 203 -14.39 4.99 5.28
CA ALA A 203 -14.43 6.38 5.66
C ALA A 203 -13.09 6.80 6.28
N PHE A 204 -12.83 8.10 6.38
CA PHE A 204 -11.67 8.60 7.13
C PHE A 204 -11.82 8.21 8.61
N PRO A 205 -10.90 7.40 9.17
CA PRO A 205 -11.08 6.82 10.50
C PRO A 205 -10.85 7.80 11.64
N GLY A 206 -10.14 8.90 11.39
CA GLY A 206 -9.82 9.90 12.42
C GLY A 206 -8.32 10.15 12.54
N THR A 207 -7.97 11.05 13.49
CA THR A 207 -6.57 11.47 13.68
C THR A 207 -5.68 10.40 14.31
N TRP A 208 -6.27 9.41 14.97
CA TRP A 208 -5.56 8.27 15.58
C TRP A 208 -4.96 7.30 14.54
N ALA A 209 -5.51 7.27 13.32
CA ALA A 209 -5.11 6.32 12.29
C ALA A 209 -3.60 6.32 12.00
N LYS A 210 -2.96 7.49 12.04
CA LYS A 210 -1.51 7.65 11.82
C LYS A 210 -0.63 6.97 12.89
N ASP A 211 -1.19 6.70 14.06
CA ASP A 211 -0.46 6.08 15.17
C ASP A 211 -0.48 4.55 15.06
N VAL A 212 -1.36 3.99 14.23
CA VAL A 212 -1.54 2.54 14.06
C VAL A 212 -1.32 2.03 12.65
N ALA A 213 -1.41 2.88 11.62
CA ALA A 213 -1.37 2.46 10.23
C ALA A 213 -0.52 3.37 9.35
N THR A 214 -0.03 2.81 8.23
CA THR A 214 0.70 3.55 7.18
C THR A 214 -0.25 4.14 6.13
N SER A 215 -1.46 3.59 6.01
CA SER A 215 -2.49 4.10 5.11
C SER A 215 -3.89 3.76 5.62
N TRP A 216 -4.87 4.52 5.16
CA TRP A 216 -6.27 4.33 5.53
C TRP A 216 -7.21 4.75 4.42
N ARG A 217 -8.23 3.94 4.18
CA ARG A 217 -9.33 4.25 3.26
C ARG A 217 -10.08 5.48 3.75
N ILE A 218 -10.48 6.32 2.81
CA ILE A 218 -11.16 7.59 3.09
C ILE A 218 -12.61 7.62 2.59
N SER A 219 -13.03 6.60 1.88
CA SER A 219 -14.35 6.50 1.26
C SER A 219 -14.82 5.05 1.15
N GLY A 220 -16.09 4.86 0.79
CA GLY A 220 -16.60 3.59 0.30
C GLY A 220 -15.86 3.11 -0.97
N ASP A 221 -16.11 1.87 -1.36
CA ASP A 221 -15.41 1.21 -2.46
C ASP A 221 -15.63 1.91 -3.80
N ILE A 222 -14.55 1.96 -4.57
CA ILE A 222 -14.54 2.52 -5.92
C ILE A 222 -15.27 1.59 -6.89
N ASN A 223 -15.95 2.20 -7.86
CA ASN A 223 -16.55 1.52 -8.99
C ASN A 223 -16.03 2.11 -10.31
N ALA A 224 -16.00 1.29 -11.37
CA ALA A 224 -15.49 1.69 -12.67
C ALA A 224 -16.47 2.61 -13.44
N HIS A 225 -16.76 3.77 -12.87
CA HIS A 225 -17.49 4.85 -13.52
C HIS A 225 -17.09 6.23 -12.96
N TRP A 226 -17.17 7.26 -13.79
CA TRP A 226 -16.70 8.61 -13.49
C TRP A 226 -17.31 9.24 -12.22
N GLY A 227 -18.58 8.93 -11.95
CA GLY A 227 -19.27 9.42 -10.74
C GLY A 227 -18.60 8.92 -9.45
N SER A 228 -18.15 7.64 -9.43
CA SER A 228 -17.44 7.06 -8.31
C SER A 228 -16.08 7.72 -8.10
N LEU A 229 -15.31 7.92 -9.16
CA LEU A 229 -14.02 8.62 -9.10
C LEU A 229 -14.16 10.01 -8.48
N LYS A 230 -15.12 10.79 -8.98
CA LYS A 230 -15.40 12.13 -8.43
C LYS A 230 -15.81 12.11 -6.97
N TYR A 231 -16.55 11.09 -6.55
CA TYR A 231 -16.92 10.92 -5.14
C TYR A 231 -15.68 10.71 -4.27
N VAL A 232 -14.79 9.79 -4.64
CA VAL A 232 -13.55 9.51 -3.90
C VAL A 232 -12.65 10.74 -3.83
N VAL A 233 -12.41 11.40 -4.98
CA VAL A 233 -11.61 12.64 -5.04
C VAL A 233 -12.18 13.73 -4.11
N ARG A 234 -13.51 13.92 -4.11
CA ARG A 234 -14.15 14.89 -3.21
C ARG A 234 -13.93 14.58 -1.73
N LYS A 235 -13.88 13.30 -1.36
CA LYS A 235 -13.56 12.89 0.02
C LYS A 235 -12.13 13.25 0.41
N ASN A 236 -11.18 13.15 -0.55
CA ASN A 236 -9.78 13.46 -0.29
C ASN A 236 -9.44 14.95 -0.22
N LEU A 237 -10.24 15.83 -0.83
CA LEU A 237 -9.93 17.26 -0.99
C LEU A 237 -9.52 17.99 0.31
N TYR A 238 -10.01 17.56 1.46
CA TYR A 238 -9.78 18.21 2.74
C TYR A 238 -8.93 17.38 3.70
N LEU A 239 -8.36 16.27 3.21
CA LEU A 239 -7.62 15.31 4.05
C LEU A 239 -6.09 15.38 3.85
N SER A 240 -5.59 16.32 3.04
CA SER A 240 -4.15 16.45 2.76
C SER A 240 -3.29 16.68 4.01
N ALA A 241 -3.85 17.31 5.04
CA ALA A 241 -3.15 17.55 6.31
C ALA A 241 -2.85 16.25 7.10
N TYR A 242 -3.50 15.16 6.78
CA TYR A 242 -3.33 13.86 7.44
C TYR A 242 -2.38 12.93 6.68
N ALA A 243 -2.01 13.28 5.45
CA ALA A 243 -1.06 12.52 4.62
C ALA A 243 0.36 13.07 4.71
N GLY A 244 1.35 12.23 4.47
CA GLY A 244 2.78 12.57 4.42
C GLY A 244 3.62 11.83 5.45
N ASN A 245 4.95 11.83 5.25
CA ASN A 245 5.92 11.17 6.13
C ASN A 245 5.66 9.65 6.37
N GLY A 246 5.24 8.93 5.33
CA GLY A 246 4.96 7.49 5.41
C GLY A 246 3.53 7.15 5.86
N HIS A 247 2.65 8.14 5.90
CA HIS A 247 1.23 7.98 6.19
C HIS A 247 0.40 8.53 5.04
N TYR A 248 -0.56 7.77 4.52
CA TYR A 248 -1.26 8.12 3.29
C TYR A 248 -2.76 7.90 3.38
N ASN A 249 -3.50 8.87 2.83
CA ASN A 249 -4.91 8.68 2.49
C ASN A 249 -5.02 7.68 1.35
N ASP A 250 -5.75 6.61 1.55
CA ASP A 250 -5.99 5.60 0.54
C ASP A 250 -7.30 5.91 -0.20
N MET A 251 -7.18 6.32 -1.45
CA MET A 251 -8.29 6.63 -2.34
C MET A 251 -8.88 5.38 -3.01
N ASP A 252 -8.52 4.18 -2.50
CA ASP A 252 -8.85 2.89 -3.09
C ASP A 252 -8.05 2.54 -4.36
N MET A 253 -8.22 1.33 -4.85
CA MET A 253 -7.51 0.78 -6.00
C MET A 253 -7.84 1.52 -7.30
N MET A 254 -6.88 1.61 -8.20
CA MET A 254 -7.14 2.08 -9.56
C MET A 254 -7.98 1.07 -10.34
N VAL A 255 -9.02 1.55 -10.99
CA VAL A 255 -9.94 0.73 -11.83
C VAL A 255 -9.71 0.99 -13.32
N ILE A 256 -8.43 1.02 -13.72
CA ILE A 256 -7.99 1.23 -15.10
C ILE A 256 -8.06 -0.07 -15.87
N GLY A 257 -8.55 -0.03 -17.11
CA GLY A 257 -8.66 -1.20 -17.98
C GLY A 257 -9.86 -2.09 -17.74
N PHE A 258 -10.70 -1.81 -16.75
CA PHE A 258 -11.95 -2.55 -16.54
C PHE A 258 -12.98 -2.22 -17.62
N ARG A 259 -13.55 -3.27 -18.22
CA ARG A 259 -14.58 -3.17 -19.28
C ARG A 259 -15.68 -4.16 -18.94
N ASP A 260 -16.93 -3.68 -18.83
CA ASP A 260 -18.11 -4.51 -18.52
C ASP A 260 -17.89 -5.57 -17.43
N ASN A 261 -17.04 -5.22 -16.46
CA ASN A 261 -16.64 -6.13 -15.40
C ASN A 261 -17.60 -5.99 -14.22
N SER A 262 -18.43 -6.99 -14.04
CA SER A 262 -19.40 -7.05 -12.94
C SER A 262 -18.77 -7.12 -11.54
N LYS A 263 -17.49 -7.53 -11.41
CA LYS A 263 -16.83 -7.70 -10.10
C LYS A 263 -16.48 -6.37 -9.45
N VAL A 264 -16.18 -5.33 -10.25
CA VAL A 264 -15.87 -3.99 -9.74
C VAL A 264 -17.10 -3.08 -9.66
N GLY A 265 -18.16 -3.41 -10.38
CA GLY A 265 -19.29 -2.52 -10.61
C GLY A 265 -18.97 -1.42 -11.64
N GLY A 266 -20.01 -0.92 -12.33
CA GLY A 266 -19.86 0.04 -13.42
C GLY A 266 -19.56 -0.62 -14.77
N LYS A 267 -19.55 0.20 -15.82
CA LYS A 267 -19.35 -0.23 -17.21
C LYS A 267 -17.93 -0.02 -17.75
N GLY A 268 -17.01 0.37 -16.87
CA GLY A 268 -15.67 0.82 -17.25
C GLY A 268 -15.62 2.34 -17.48
N LEU A 269 -14.40 2.81 -17.63
CA LEU A 269 -14.07 4.21 -17.88
C LEU A 269 -13.74 4.40 -19.38
N THR A 270 -13.97 5.60 -19.90
CA THR A 270 -13.41 6.00 -21.19
C THR A 270 -11.90 6.20 -21.08
N PRO A 271 -11.13 6.14 -22.18
CA PRO A 271 -9.69 6.38 -22.14
C PRO A 271 -9.30 7.71 -21.45
N THR A 272 -10.02 8.78 -21.72
CA THR A 272 -9.78 10.10 -21.07
C THR A 272 -10.08 10.06 -19.57
N GLU A 273 -11.09 9.33 -19.14
CA GLU A 273 -11.39 9.15 -17.71
C GLU A 273 -10.35 8.27 -17.03
N GLU A 274 -9.77 7.28 -17.72
CA GLU A 274 -8.67 6.47 -17.22
C GLU A 274 -7.38 7.30 -17.03
N GLU A 275 -7.04 8.15 -18.00
CA GLU A 275 -5.92 9.09 -17.88
C GLU A 275 -6.11 10.05 -16.70
N ALA A 276 -7.31 10.62 -16.57
CA ALA A 276 -7.65 11.50 -15.46
C ALA A 276 -7.61 10.75 -14.11
N HIS A 277 -8.10 9.50 -14.07
CA HIS A 277 -8.05 8.64 -12.90
C HIS A 277 -6.61 8.40 -12.47
N PHE A 278 -5.74 8.00 -13.41
CA PHE A 278 -4.33 7.78 -13.13
C PHE A 278 -3.69 9.05 -12.53
N GLY A 279 -3.84 10.20 -13.19
CA GLY A 279 -3.24 11.45 -12.71
C GLY A 279 -3.79 11.96 -11.38
N LEU A 280 -5.01 11.59 -10.99
CA LEU A 280 -5.60 11.97 -9.70
C LEU A 280 -5.13 11.07 -8.54
N TRP A 281 -4.66 9.85 -8.83
CA TRP A 281 -4.14 8.91 -7.84
C TRP A 281 -2.61 9.03 -7.66
N CYS A 282 -1.89 9.63 -8.62
CA CYS A 282 -0.47 9.99 -8.52
C CYS A 282 -0.25 11.33 -7.84
#